data_de760a2a600e656ab6278d4225871eaf
#
_entry.id   de760a2a600e656ab6278d4225871eaf
#
_cell.length_a   1.000
_cell.length_b   1.000
_cell.length_c   1.000
_cell.angle_alpha   90.00
_cell.angle_beta   90.00
_cell.angle_gamma   90.00
#
_symmetry.space_group_name_H-M   'P 1'
#
loop_
_entity.id
_entity.type
_entity.pdbx_description
1 polymer ?
#
loop_
_entity_poly.entity_id
_entity_poly.type
_entity_poly.pdbx_seq_one_letter_code
_entity_poly.pdbx_strand_id
1 'polypeptide(L)'
;MPKMTPSEAFVETLVAHGVKHVFGIVGSAYMDALDLFPAAGIRFIPTVHEQGAGHMADGYARVSGRHGVCIAQNGPGVTNFVTSTAAAFWAHSPVVVVTPESGSMGMGLGGFQETDQLPIFSKITRFQGHVNNPARMAEMTGRCFDMAMAERGPAQLNIPRDYFYGEITCEIPQPQRVARGAGAEESLDEAADLLAKAKFPVIVAGGGIIMSGGSEEAKELAEFLQAPVVNSYLHNDSFPADHPLWCGPLGYQGSKAAMKIIAQADVVLALGTRLGPFGTLPQHGLDYWPKKAKIIQIDSDHRMLGLVKQISVGICGDAKASARALNHRLANRDVAARRSAPARLETLKSEKEAWEKELGAWTHETDDWSLEVAKGVDRMHPRQMLRELEKAMPKGAMVSTDIGNICSVSNSYLRFRQPNSMFAAMSFGNCGYAFPTIIGTKVAAPERPAIAYVGDGAWGMSFGELLTCVREEIPVTAVVFNNEQWGAEKKNQVDFYANRFEGVNLKNPGWAEVARTLGAEGVVVKNLGDVGEALEKAVAAQKKGKTTVLEMLVTKELGDPFRRDALKKPKRLLKKYEHTNVA
;
A
#
# COMPACT_ATOMS: atom_id res chain seq x y z
N MET A 1 -29.93 30.41 -4.37
CA MET A 1 -28.69 29.82 -4.99
C MET A 1 -27.84 30.97 -5.49
N PRO A 2 -26.55 31.03 -5.13
CA PRO A 2 -25.64 32.05 -5.61
C PRO A 2 -25.31 31.83 -7.10
N LYS A 3 -24.96 32.93 -7.78
CA LYS A 3 -24.50 32.95 -9.15
C LYS A 3 -22.97 32.85 -9.13
N MET A 4 -22.38 31.94 -9.90
CA MET A 4 -20.95 31.71 -9.94
C MET A 4 -20.54 31.09 -11.29
N THR A 5 -19.23 30.97 -11.54
CA THR A 5 -18.74 30.19 -12.66
C THR A 5 -18.67 28.70 -12.29
N PRO A 6 -18.70 27.78 -13.24
CA PRO A 6 -18.48 26.35 -12.94
C PRO A 6 -17.12 26.05 -12.31
N SER A 7 -16.05 26.80 -12.64
CA SER A 7 -14.75 26.70 -11.98
C SER A 7 -14.83 27.06 -10.51
N GLU A 8 -15.52 28.16 -10.14
CA GLU A 8 -15.78 28.50 -8.74
C GLU A 8 -16.57 27.38 -8.05
N ALA A 9 -17.63 26.87 -8.70
CA ALA A 9 -18.41 25.77 -8.15
C ALA A 9 -17.59 24.49 -7.91
N PHE A 10 -16.69 24.14 -8.82
CA PHE A 10 -15.75 23.04 -8.65
C PHE A 10 -14.83 23.28 -7.45
N VAL A 11 -14.15 24.43 -7.41
CA VAL A 11 -13.16 24.75 -6.36
C VAL A 11 -13.83 24.88 -4.99
N GLU A 12 -14.97 25.55 -4.88
CA GLU A 12 -15.70 25.66 -3.62
C GLU A 12 -16.18 24.29 -3.11
N THR A 13 -16.51 23.36 -4.02
CA THR A 13 -16.83 21.98 -3.63
C THR A 13 -15.60 21.27 -3.09
N LEU A 14 -14.41 21.45 -3.68
CA LEU A 14 -13.16 20.94 -3.11
C LEU A 14 -12.92 21.49 -1.69
N VAL A 15 -13.11 22.78 -1.50
CA VAL A 15 -12.98 23.45 -0.19
C VAL A 15 -13.98 22.87 0.83
N ALA A 16 -15.24 22.69 0.45
CA ALA A 16 -16.26 22.09 1.30
C ALA A 16 -15.88 20.67 1.76
N HIS A 17 -15.25 19.88 0.88
CA HIS A 17 -14.74 18.56 1.20
C HIS A 17 -13.37 18.56 1.93
N GLY A 18 -12.84 19.74 2.26
CA GLY A 18 -11.62 19.92 3.05
C GLY A 18 -10.34 19.61 2.29
N VAL A 19 -10.35 19.69 0.97
CA VAL A 19 -9.16 19.52 0.13
C VAL A 19 -8.17 20.65 0.41
N LYS A 20 -6.93 20.30 0.69
CA LYS A 20 -5.81 21.23 0.92
C LYS A 20 -4.70 21.07 -0.11
N HIS A 21 -4.60 19.92 -0.73
CA HIS A 21 -3.54 19.59 -1.68
C HIS A 21 -4.15 18.88 -2.89
N VAL A 22 -3.67 19.23 -4.08
CA VAL A 22 -3.98 18.55 -5.35
C VAL A 22 -2.66 18.24 -6.04
N PHE A 23 -2.47 17.01 -6.49
CA PHE A 23 -1.27 16.55 -7.17
C PHE A 23 -1.52 16.45 -8.67
N GLY A 24 -0.57 16.86 -9.51
CA GLY A 24 -0.77 16.74 -10.94
C GLY A 24 0.25 17.44 -11.80
N ILE A 25 -0.07 17.53 -13.09
CA ILE A 25 0.68 18.31 -14.05
C ILE A 25 -0.26 19.36 -14.63
N VAL A 26 0.18 20.62 -14.65
CA VAL A 26 -0.59 21.73 -15.20
C VAL A 26 -1.06 21.44 -16.63
N GLY A 27 -2.31 21.77 -16.92
CA GLY A 27 -2.91 21.55 -18.21
C GLY A 27 -3.95 22.61 -18.58
N SER A 28 -4.04 22.94 -19.86
CA SER A 28 -4.99 23.93 -20.37
C SER A 28 -6.47 23.51 -20.19
N ALA A 29 -6.72 22.23 -19.99
CA ALA A 29 -8.07 21.70 -19.87
C ALA A 29 -8.81 22.10 -18.56
N TYR A 30 -8.09 22.61 -17.57
CA TYR A 30 -8.66 23.04 -16.28
C TYR A 30 -7.97 24.30 -15.72
N MET A 31 -7.39 25.11 -16.60
CA MET A 31 -6.59 26.28 -16.24
C MET A 31 -7.40 27.29 -15.40
N ASP A 32 -8.65 27.49 -15.72
CA ASP A 32 -9.53 28.43 -15.02
C ASP A 32 -9.78 28.02 -13.56
N ALA A 33 -9.99 26.73 -13.32
CA ALA A 33 -10.11 26.19 -11.96
C ALA A 33 -8.76 26.23 -11.21
N LEU A 34 -7.64 25.94 -11.89
CA LEU A 34 -6.29 25.97 -11.30
C LEU A 34 -5.91 27.38 -10.82
N ASP A 35 -6.30 28.42 -11.55
CA ASP A 35 -6.06 29.82 -11.19
C ASP A 35 -6.70 30.21 -9.84
N LEU A 36 -7.81 29.57 -9.50
CA LEU A 36 -8.52 29.79 -8.23
C LEU A 36 -7.91 29.06 -7.02
N PHE A 37 -7.10 28.02 -7.21
CA PHE A 37 -6.57 27.19 -6.11
C PHE A 37 -5.84 28.01 -5.03
N PRO A 38 -4.91 28.93 -5.35
CA PRO A 38 -4.24 29.71 -4.33
C PRO A 38 -5.19 30.57 -3.49
N ALA A 39 -6.16 31.22 -4.14
CA ALA A 39 -7.16 32.04 -3.45
C ALA A 39 -8.09 31.20 -2.55
N ALA A 40 -8.35 29.95 -2.93
CA ALA A 40 -9.13 28.98 -2.16
C ALA A 40 -8.32 28.29 -1.04
N GLY A 41 -7.04 28.58 -0.90
CA GLY A 41 -6.14 27.94 0.09
C GLY A 41 -5.82 26.48 -0.25
N ILE A 42 -5.88 26.10 -1.53
CA ILE A 42 -5.50 24.80 -2.05
C ILE A 42 -4.10 24.90 -2.65
N ARG A 43 -3.18 24.07 -2.16
CA ARG A 43 -1.83 23.96 -2.74
C ARG A 43 -1.86 22.95 -3.87
N PHE A 44 -1.54 23.40 -5.08
CA PHE A 44 -1.22 22.51 -6.20
C PHE A 44 0.24 22.07 -6.10
N ILE A 45 0.49 20.77 -6.17
CA ILE A 45 1.83 20.18 -6.16
C ILE A 45 2.10 19.64 -7.55
N PRO A 46 2.88 20.37 -8.38
CA PRO A 46 3.23 19.92 -9.71
C PRO A 46 4.25 18.77 -9.63
N THR A 47 3.88 17.64 -10.22
CA THR A 47 4.72 16.43 -10.27
C THR A 47 5.52 16.37 -11.58
N VAL A 48 6.38 15.37 -11.72
CA VAL A 48 7.13 15.12 -12.95
C VAL A 48 6.34 14.21 -13.90
N HIS A 49 5.55 13.30 -13.33
CA HIS A 49 4.73 12.37 -14.09
C HIS A 49 3.37 12.16 -13.42
N GLU A 50 2.29 12.04 -14.19
CA GLU A 50 0.93 11.89 -13.66
C GLU A 50 0.77 10.61 -12.83
N GLN A 51 1.42 9.53 -13.21
CA GLN A 51 1.43 8.30 -12.38
C GLN A 51 1.97 8.61 -10.97
N GLY A 52 3.02 9.42 -10.87
CA GLY A 52 3.55 9.91 -9.59
C GLY A 52 2.51 10.69 -8.80
N ALA A 53 1.79 11.60 -9.46
CA ALA A 53 0.71 12.37 -8.82
C ALA A 53 -0.40 11.47 -8.25
N GLY A 54 -0.83 10.45 -8.99
CA GLY A 54 -1.83 9.50 -8.50
C GLY A 54 -1.34 8.67 -7.31
N HIS A 55 -0.07 8.26 -7.29
CA HIS A 55 0.53 7.58 -6.13
C HIS A 55 0.72 8.52 -4.93
N MET A 56 1.05 9.80 -5.15
CA MET A 56 1.07 10.81 -4.07
C MET A 56 -0.32 11.01 -3.48
N ALA A 57 -1.37 11.07 -4.32
CA ALA A 57 -2.75 11.15 -3.86
C ALA A 57 -3.16 9.92 -3.04
N ASP A 58 -2.75 8.70 -3.43
CA ASP A 58 -2.95 7.47 -2.66
C ASP A 58 -2.28 7.56 -1.28
N GLY A 59 -0.99 7.88 -1.24
CA GLY A 59 -0.25 8.04 0.02
C GLY A 59 -0.87 9.09 0.94
N TYR A 60 -1.25 10.24 0.40
CA TYR A 60 -1.94 11.30 1.13
C TYR A 60 -3.25 10.82 1.74
N ALA A 61 -4.09 10.15 0.95
CA ALA A 61 -5.38 9.66 1.41
C ALA A 61 -5.24 8.64 2.54
N ARG A 62 -4.30 7.70 2.42
CA ARG A 62 -4.09 6.64 3.41
C ARG A 62 -3.58 7.16 4.76
N VAL A 63 -2.73 8.18 4.76
CA VAL A 63 -2.23 8.78 6.01
C VAL A 63 -3.26 9.70 6.65
N SER A 64 -3.86 10.59 5.85
CA SER A 64 -4.77 11.62 6.36
C SER A 64 -6.15 11.08 6.74
N GLY A 65 -6.55 9.91 6.20
CA GLY A 65 -7.91 9.40 6.28
C GLY A 65 -8.93 10.27 5.52
N ARG A 66 -8.44 11.17 4.64
CA ARG A 66 -9.22 12.08 3.80
C ARG A 66 -9.06 11.71 2.33
N HIS A 67 -9.68 12.49 1.45
CA HIS A 67 -9.49 12.30 0.01
C HIS A 67 -8.08 12.67 -0.45
N GLY A 68 -7.48 11.84 -1.29
CA GLY A 68 -6.39 12.27 -2.16
C GLY A 68 -6.98 12.77 -3.47
N VAL A 69 -6.41 13.84 -4.03
CA VAL A 69 -6.91 14.42 -5.29
C VAL A 69 -5.77 14.53 -6.28
N CYS A 70 -5.97 14.00 -7.48
CA CYS A 70 -5.06 14.21 -8.60
C CYS A 70 -5.79 14.68 -9.84
N ILE A 71 -5.11 15.51 -10.65
CA ILE A 71 -5.65 16.12 -11.87
C ILE A 71 -4.56 16.23 -12.94
N ALA A 72 -4.91 16.07 -14.20
CA ALA A 72 -4.00 16.20 -15.33
C ALA A 72 -4.69 16.70 -16.59
N GLN A 73 -3.88 17.01 -17.62
CA GLN A 73 -4.37 17.34 -18.95
C GLN A 73 -5.16 16.18 -19.55
N ASN A 74 -6.21 16.46 -20.31
CA ASN A 74 -7.02 15.46 -21.01
C ASN A 74 -6.20 14.58 -21.96
N GLY A 75 -6.71 13.40 -22.25
CA GLY A 75 -6.04 12.42 -23.13
C GLY A 75 -4.76 11.86 -22.50
N PRO A 76 -3.55 12.21 -22.98
CA PRO A 76 -2.30 11.59 -22.56
C PRO A 76 -2.01 11.74 -21.06
N GLY A 77 -2.31 12.89 -20.45
CA GLY A 77 -2.12 13.07 -19.00
C GLY A 77 -3.05 12.18 -18.19
N VAL A 78 -4.32 12.13 -18.55
CA VAL A 78 -5.32 11.29 -17.88
C VAL A 78 -4.99 9.80 -18.01
N THR A 79 -4.56 9.33 -19.17
CA THR A 79 -4.22 7.91 -19.38
C THR A 79 -3.02 7.46 -18.53
N ASN A 80 -2.11 8.36 -18.18
CA ASN A 80 -1.00 8.07 -17.26
C ASN A 80 -1.45 7.79 -15.81
N PHE A 81 -2.68 8.10 -15.43
CA PHE A 81 -3.24 7.76 -14.10
C PHE A 81 -3.68 6.30 -13.96
N VAL A 82 -3.77 5.52 -15.02
CA VAL A 82 -4.37 4.17 -14.99
C VAL A 82 -3.71 3.28 -13.93
N THR A 83 -2.39 3.18 -13.94
CA THR A 83 -1.63 2.35 -12.99
C THR A 83 -1.85 2.81 -11.54
N SER A 84 -1.75 4.11 -11.27
CA SER A 84 -1.90 4.63 -9.91
C SER A 84 -3.34 4.54 -9.40
N THR A 85 -4.33 4.73 -10.28
CA THR A 85 -5.73 4.52 -9.93
C THR A 85 -6.02 3.05 -9.60
N ALA A 86 -5.45 2.11 -10.38
CA ALA A 86 -5.58 0.68 -10.09
C ALA A 86 -4.91 0.30 -8.74
N ALA A 87 -3.76 0.89 -8.42
CA ALA A 87 -3.11 0.70 -7.12
C ALA A 87 -3.99 1.22 -5.97
N ALA A 88 -4.55 2.43 -6.10
CA ALA A 88 -5.48 3.01 -5.12
C ALA A 88 -6.76 2.17 -4.97
N PHE A 89 -7.27 1.58 -6.06
CA PHE A 89 -8.42 0.67 -6.03
C PHE A 89 -8.15 -0.56 -5.15
N TRP A 90 -7.01 -1.20 -5.31
CA TRP A 90 -6.62 -2.36 -4.50
C TRP A 90 -6.21 -1.99 -3.06
N ALA A 91 -5.79 -0.75 -2.84
CA ALA A 91 -5.51 -0.20 -1.51
C ALA A 91 -6.76 0.29 -0.77
N HIS A 92 -7.93 0.30 -1.42
CA HIS A 92 -9.17 0.89 -0.90
C HIS A 92 -9.02 2.38 -0.52
N SER A 93 -8.18 3.11 -1.25
CA SER A 93 -7.89 4.52 -0.99
C SER A 93 -8.94 5.43 -1.60
N PRO A 94 -9.51 6.39 -0.86
CA PRO A 94 -10.48 7.34 -1.37
C PRO A 94 -9.79 8.45 -2.20
N VAL A 95 -9.35 8.10 -3.40
CA VAL A 95 -8.73 9.03 -4.35
C VAL A 95 -9.78 9.56 -5.32
N VAL A 96 -9.84 10.88 -5.51
CA VAL A 96 -10.63 11.49 -6.58
C VAL A 96 -9.68 11.82 -7.74
N VAL A 97 -9.86 11.11 -8.84
CA VAL A 97 -9.10 11.30 -10.08
C VAL A 97 -9.90 12.22 -10.98
N VAL A 98 -9.48 13.48 -11.06
CA VAL A 98 -10.12 14.47 -11.92
C VAL A 98 -9.56 14.33 -13.33
N THR A 99 -10.43 14.01 -14.27
CA THR A 99 -10.10 13.70 -15.66
C THR A 99 -10.80 14.67 -16.60
N PRO A 100 -10.26 15.87 -16.82
CA PRO A 100 -10.77 16.75 -17.86
C PRO A 100 -10.78 16.02 -19.21
N GLU A 101 -11.75 16.33 -20.07
CA GLU A 101 -11.84 15.74 -21.41
C GLU A 101 -11.94 16.80 -22.50
N SER A 102 -11.99 16.38 -23.73
CA SER A 102 -12.18 17.28 -24.88
C SER A 102 -13.43 18.12 -24.74
N GLY A 103 -13.44 19.32 -25.31
CA GLY A 103 -14.60 20.19 -25.25
C GLY A 103 -15.83 19.56 -25.90
N SER A 104 -17.00 19.80 -25.31
CA SER A 104 -18.28 19.16 -25.66
C SER A 104 -18.66 19.33 -27.14
N MET A 105 -18.33 20.46 -27.75
CA MET A 105 -18.63 20.76 -29.15
C MET A 105 -17.75 20.00 -30.16
N GLY A 106 -16.61 19.44 -29.69
CA GLY A 106 -15.65 18.74 -30.55
C GLY A 106 -15.58 17.24 -30.29
N MET A 107 -16.33 16.70 -29.33
CA MET A 107 -16.33 15.28 -29.01
C MET A 107 -16.77 14.42 -30.22
N GLY A 108 -16.01 13.34 -30.46
CA GLY A 108 -16.27 12.42 -31.56
C GLY A 108 -15.73 12.90 -32.91
N LEU A 109 -15.06 14.06 -32.96
CA LEU A 109 -14.49 14.61 -34.19
C LEU A 109 -12.97 14.34 -34.33
N GLY A 110 -12.36 13.61 -33.41
CA GLY A 110 -10.92 13.33 -33.41
C GLY A 110 -10.07 14.57 -33.09
N GLY A 111 -10.54 15.40 -32.17
CA GLY A 111 -9.86 16.62 -31.75
C GLY A 111 -8.54 16.34 -31.02
N PHE A 112 -7.71 17.39 -30.85
CA PHE A 112 -6.42 17.29 -30.16
C PHE A 112 -6.60 16.76 -28.73
N GLN A 113 -5.90 15.66 -28.40
CA GLN A 113 -5.93 14.96 -27.12
C GLN A 113 -7.30 14.40 -26.74
N GLU A 114 -8.17 14.16 -27.70
CA GLU A 114 -9.43 13.47 -27.46
C GLU A 114 -9.21 11.98 -27.15
N THR A 115 -9.85 11.48 -26.12
CA THR A 115 -9.83 10.06 -25.74
C THR A 115 -11.11 9.78 -24.94
N ASP A 116 -11.78 8.66 -25.24
CA ASP A 116 -12.89 8.20 -24.40
C ASP A 116 -12.34 7.65 -23.08
N GLN A 117 -12.37 8.48 -22.04
CA GLN A 117 -11.70 8.23 -20.76
C GLN A 117 -12.54 7.39 -19.79
N LEU A 118 -13.87 7.44 -19.87
CA LEU A 118 -14.75 6.74 -18.93
C LEU A 118 -14.57 5.20 -18.98
N PRO A 119 -14.55 4.54 -20.14
CA PRO A 119 -14.33 3.10 -20.20
C PRO A 119 -12.98 2.65 -19.64
N ILE A 120 -11.92 3.47 -19.81
CA ILE A 120 -10.56 3.15 -19.35
C ILE A 120 -10.54 2.95 -17.82
N PHE A 121 -11.28 3.76 -17.07
CA PHE A 121 -11.29 3.72 -15.60
C PHE A 121 -12.42 2.88 -15.00
N SER A 122 -13.33 2.33 -15.81
CA SER A 122 -14.55 1.67 -15.35
C SER A 122 -14.33 0.47 -14.41
N LYS A 123 -13.18 -0.24 -14.53
CA LYS A 123 -12.85 -1.41 -13.71
C LYS A 123 -11.86 -1.13 -12.57
N ILE A 124 -11.35 0.10 -12.52
CA ILE A 124 -10.35 0.52 -11.53
C ILE A 124 -10.83 1.68 -10.66
N THR A 125 -12.11 2.03 -10.76
CA THR A 125 -12.79 2.99 -9.90
C THR A 125 -14.02 2.38 -9.24
N ARG A 126 -14.43 2.92 -8.10
CA ARG A 126 -15.67 2.55 -7.41
C ARG A 126 -16.87 3.35 -7.91
N PHE A 127 -16.61 4.55 -8.39
CA PHE A 127 -17.61 5.45 -8.92
C PHE A 127 -17.05 6.28 -10.08
N GLN A 128 -17.90 6.58 -11.06
CA GLN A 128 -17.56 7.48 -12.15
C GLN A 128 -18.64 8.57 -12.24
N GLY A 129 -18.22 9.81 -12.07
CA GLY A 129 -19.03 11.00 -12.29
C GLY A 129 -18.66 11.65 -13.61
N HIS A 130 -19.63 11.91 -14.48
CA HIS A 130 -19.48 12.69 -15.70
C HIS A 130 -20.29 13.96 -15.61
N VAL A 131 -19.64 15.10 -15.67
CA VAL A 131 -20.30 16.41 -15.73
C VAL A 131 -20.86 16.58 -17.14
N ASN A 132 -22.13 16.30 -17.29
CA ASN A 132 -22.83 16.38 -18.57
C ASN A 132 -23.59 17.71 -18.78
N ASN A 133 -23.52 18.60 -17.81
CA ASN A 133 -24.09 19.96 -17.83
C ASN A 133 -23.29 20.83 -16.85
N PRO A 134 -22.81 22.02 -17.25
CA PRO A 134 -22.06 22.91 -16.36
C PRO A 134 -22.77 23.23 -15.04
N ALA A 135 -24.13 23.36 -15.05
CA ALA A 135 -24.91 23.60 -13.85
C ALA A 135 -24.86 22.48 -12.80
N ARG A 136 -24.38 21.29 -13.17
CA ARG A 136 -24.20 20.14 -12.28
C ARG A 136 -22.75 19.99 -11.78
N MET A 137 -21.90 20.97 -12.01
CA MET A 137 -20.47 20.90 -11.63
C MET A 137 -20.30 20.58 -10.14
N ALA A 138 -20.91 21.36 -9.26
CA ALA A 138 -20.82 21.15 -7.82
C ALA A 138 -21.45 19.82 -7.38
N GLU A 139 -22.62 19.46 -7.91
CA GLU A 139 -23.31 18.19 -7.61
C GLU A 139 -22.43 16.97 -7.94
N MET A 140 -21.91 16.90 -9.16
CA MET A 140 -21.13 15.74 -9.61
C MET A 140 -19.77 15.65 -8.92
N THR A 141 -19.15 16.80 -8.65
CA THR A 141 -17.90 16.87 -7.86
C THR A 141 -18.15 16.34 -6.45
N GLY A 142 -19.12 16.89 -5.72
CA GLY A 142 -19.44 16.45 -4.36
C GLY A 142 -19.79 14.95 -4.30
N ARG A 143 -20.56 14.46 -5.27
CA ARG A 143 -20.92 13.04 -5.35
C ARG A 143 -19.70 12.13 -5.55
N CYS A 144 -18.70 12.52 -6.36
CA CYS A 144 -17.46 11.74 -6.51
C CYS A 144 -16.70 11.66 -5.19
N PHE A 145 -16.63 12.76 -4.44
CA PHE A 145 -16.00 12.77 -3.11
C PHE A 145 -16.75 11.88 -2.12
N ASP A 146 -18.06 12.03 -2.01
CA ASP A 146 -18.87 11.21 -1.11
C ASP A 146 -18.75 9.72 -1.44
N MET A 147 -18.81 9.35 -2.73
CA MET A 147 -18.72 7.95 -3.17
C MET A 147 -17.33 7.36 -2.98
N ALA A 148 -16.25 8.11 -3.22
CA ALA A 148 -14.89 7.64 -2.95
C ALA A 148 -14.71 7.23 -1.47
N MET A 149 -15.29 8.01 -0.56
CA MET A 149 -15.26 7.73 0.88
C MET A 149 -16.22 6.61 1.27
N ALA A 150 -17.43 6.60 0.73
CA ALA A 150 -18.46 5.61 1.04
C ALA A 150 -18.07 4.20 0.54
N GLU A 151 -17.56 4.09 -0.69
CA GLU A 151 -17.18 2.83 -1.31
C GLU A 151 -15.74 2.39 -0.97
N ARG A 152 -14.97 3.23 -0.28
CA ARG A 152 -13.55 2.99 0.01
C ARG A 152 -12.77 2.62 -1.26
N GLY A 153 -12.51 3.64 -2.09
CA GLY A 153 -11.74 3.47 -3.31
C GLY A 153 -11.81 4.68 -4.23
N PRO A 154 -11.09 4.66 -5.35
CA PRO A 154 -11.03 5.80 -6.23
C PRO A 154 -12.37 6.09 -6.93
N ALA A 155 -12.67 7.38 -7.10
CA ALA A 155 -13.72 7.88 -7.95
C ALA A 155 -13.13 8.71 -9.09
N GLN A 156 -13.62 8.50 -10.30
CA GLN A 156 -13.30 9.35 -11.45
C GLN A 156 -14.30 10.48 -11.57
N LEU A 157 -13.80 11.70 -11.72
CA LEU A 157 -14.61 12.88 -12.05
C LEU A 157 -14.23 13.37 -13.46
N ASN A 158 -15.05 13.09 -14.45
CA ASN A 158 -14.81 13.43 -15.84
C ASN A 158 -15.53 14.74 -16.20
N ILE A 159 -14.79 15.72 -16.76
CA ILE A 159 -15.28 17.09 -16.98
C ILE A 159 -14.89 17.56 -18.38
N PRO A 160 -15.85 17.87 -19.28
CA PRO A 160 -15.54 18.57 -20.53
C PRO A 160 -14.86 19.91 -20.24
N ARG A 161 -13.73 20.18 -20.93
CA ARG A 161 -12.89 21.36 -20.64
C ARG A 161 -13.58 22.71 -20.81
N ASP A 162 -14.56 22.79 -21.69
CA ASP A 162 -15.36 24.00 -21.92
C ASP A 162 -16.41 24.23 -20.80
N TYR A 163 -16.70 23.20 -19.99
CA TYR A 163 -17.64 23.32 -18.87
C TYR A 163 -17.02 23.99 -17.63
N PHE A 164 -15.77 24.35 -17.63
CA PHE A 164 -15.19 25.20 -16.58
C PHE A 164 -15.59 26.67 -16.72
N TYR A 165 -16.10 27.10 -17.88
CA TYR A 165 -16.42 28.48 -18.22
C TYR A 165 -17.94 28.75 -18.25
N GLY A 166 -18.30 30.02 -18.12
CA GLY A 166 -19.67 30.49 -18.19
C GLY A 166 -20.24 30.89 -16.84
N GLU A 167 -21.54 30.99 -16.76
CA GLU A 167 -22.28 31.37 -15.53
C GLU A 167 -23.32 30.30 -15.20
N ILE A 168 -23.36 29.91 -13.94
CA ILE A 168 -24.36 28.98 -13.42
C ILE A 168 -24.98 29.52 -12.12
N THR A 169 -26.07 28.92 -11.72
CA THR A 169 -26.68 29.15 -10.41
C THR A 169 -26.78 27.80 -9.71
N CYS A 170 -26.03 27.63 -8.62
CA CYS A 170 -26.04 26.38 -7.87
C CYS A 170 -25.74 26.61 -6.39
N GLU A 171 -25.94 25.58 -5.58
CA GLU A 171 -25.47 25.50 -4.20
C GLU A 171 -24.30 24.57 -4.11
N ILE A 172 -23.36 24.85 -3.21
CA ILE A 172 -22.22 23.96 -2.93
C ILE A 172 -22.70 22.86 -1.98
N PRO A 173 -22.64 21.57 -2.39
CA PRO A 173 -23.09 20.48 -1.55
C PRO A 173 -22.17 20.30 -0.34
N GLN A 174 -22.78 20.03 0.81
CA GLN A 174 -22.02 19.67 2.00
C GLN A 174 -21.66 18.18 1.99
N PRO A 175 -20.47 17.81 2.50
CA PRO A 175 -20.05 16.42 2.57
C PRO A 175 -21.02 15.54 3.34
N GLN A 176 -21.38 14.40 2.76
CA GLN A 176 -22.25 13.44 3.42
C GLN A 176 -21.47 12.53 4.35
N ARG A 177 -21.99 12.31 5.54
CA ARG A 177 -21.43 11.35 6.50
C ARG A 177 -22.24 10.07 6.49
N VAL A 178 -21.63 8.99 6.01
CA VAL A 178 -22.23 7.65 6.04
C VAL A 178 -21.68 6.91 7.26
N ALA A 179 -22.53 6.61 8.23
CA ALA A 179 -22.19 5.76 9.36
C ALA A 179 -22.13 4.29 8.90
N ARG A 180 -21.13 3.56 9.38
CA ARG A 180 -20.97 2.12 9.10
C ARG A 180 -21.38 1.33 10.33
N GLY A 181 -22.21 0.30 10.13
CA GLY A 181 -22.69 -0.59 11.19
C GLY A 181 -21.71 -1.71 11.54
N ALA A 182 -21.98 -2.37 12.65
CA ALA A 182 -21.20 -3.52 13.12
C ALA A 182 -21.50 -4.84 12.40
N GLY A 183 -22.56 -4.88 11.61
CA GLY A 183 -23.11 -6.10 11.00
C GLY A 183 -24.40 -6.54 11.67
N ALA A 184 -24.97 -7.67 11.22
CA ALA A 184 -26.21 -8.23 11.75
C ALA A 184 -26.00 -8.78 13.17
N GLU A 185 -26.99 -8.55 14.05
CA GLU A 185 -26.96 -8.97 15.46
C GLU A 185 -26.76 -10.47 15.61
N GLU A 186 -27.48 -11.28 14.84
CA GLU A 186 -27.40 -12.75 14.87
C GLU A 186 -26.01 -13.25 14.49
N SER A 187 -25.38 -12.65 13.47
CA SER A 187 -24.01 -13.01 13.04
C SER A 187 -22.97 -12.60 14.08
N LEU A 188 -23.18 -11.47 14.76
CA LEU A 188 -22.32 -11.03 15.85
C LEU A 188 -22.45 -11.94 17.08
N ASP A 189 -23.66 -12.42 17.41
CA ASP A 189 -23.89 -13.36 18.50
C ASP A 189 -23.27 -14.73 18.19
N GLU A 190 -23.44 -15.26 16.98
CA GLU A 190 -22.79 -16.50 16.54
C GLU A 190 -21.27 -16.40 16.59
N ALA A 191 -20.70 -15.29 16.13
CA ALA A 191 -19.26 -15.02 16.20
C ALA A 191 -18.77 -14.98 17.65
N ALA A 192 -19.49 -14.29 18.54
CA ALA A 192 -19.16 -14.22 19.96
C ALA A 192 -19.24 -15.60 20.65
N ASP A 193 -20.21 -16.43 20.28
CA ASP A 193 -20.33 -17.80 20.78
C ASP A 193 -19.19 -18.71 20.34
N LEU A 194 -18.76 -18.59 19.07
CA LEU A 194 -17.58 -19.31 18.57
C LEU A 194 -16.32 -18.87 19.29
N LEU A 195 -16.10 -17.57 19.45
CA LEU A 195 -14.94 -17.01 20.16
C LEU A 195 -14.92 -17.39 21.64
N ALA A 196 -16.08 -17.40 22.31
CA ALA A 196 -16.18 -17.81 23.71
C ALA A 196 -15.80 -19.28 23.92
N LYS A 197 -16.14 -20.16 22.98
CA LYS A 197 -15.83 -21.61 23.01
C LYS A 197 -14.42 -21.94 22.54
N ALA A 198 -13.74 -21.01 21.83
CA ALA A 198 -12.41 -21.23 21.28
C ALA A 198 -11.37 -21.50 22.37
N LYS A 199 -10.51 -22.48 22.13
CA LYS A 199 -9.35 -22.79 23.01
C LYS A 199 -8.08 -22.11 22.51
N PHE A 200 -7.95 -21.97 21.20
CA PHE A 200 -6.84 -21.31 20.54
C PHE A 200 -7.33 -20.30 19.47
N PRO A 201 -8.01 -19.21 19.89
CA PRO A 201 -8.39 -18.17 18.93
C PRO A 201 -7.16 -17.42 18.43
N VAL A 202 -7.16 -17.06 17.13
CA VAL A 202 -6.15 -16.19 16.54
C VAL A 202 -6.86 -15.08 15.75
N ILE A 203 -6.40 -13.84 15.92
CA ILE A 203 -6.91 -12.69 15.17
C ILE A 203 -5.99 -12.41 13.99
N VAL A 204 -6.55 -12.33 12.79
CA VAL A 204 -5.87 -11.80 11.60
C VAL A 204 -6.25 -10.34 11.45
N ALA A 205 -5.34 -9.44 11.83
CA ALA A 205 -5.54 -8.02 11.78
C ALA A 205 -5.26 -7.47 10.36
N GLY A 206 -6.27 -6.88 9.72
CA GLY A 206 -6.17 -6.38 8.35
C GLY A 206 -6.28 -4.87 8.20
N GLY A 207 -6.19 -4.40 6.95
CA GLY A 207 -6.27 -2.98 6.60
C GLY A 207 -7.58 -2.30 7.01
N GLY A 208 -8.68 -3.06 7.13
CA GLY A 208 -9.95 -2.54 7.60
C GLY A 208 -9.90 -1.97 9.02
N ILE A 209 -9.02 -2.49 9.89
CA ILE A 209 -8.77 -1.94 11.23
C ILE A 209 -8.20 -0.51 11.12
N ILE A 210 -7.22 -0.33 10.24
CA ILE A 210 -6.58 0.98 10.01
C ILE A 210 -7.59 1.96 9.43
N MET A 211 -8.29 1.56 8.38
CA MET A 211 -9.26 2.41 7.66
C MET A 211 -10.46 2.83 8.51
N SER A 212 -10.86 1.99 9.49
CA SER A 212 -11.95 2.31 10.42
C SER A 212 -11.49 3.08 11.66
N GLY A 213 -10.16 3.19 11.89
CA GLY A 213 -9.61 3.71 13.14
C GLY A 213 -9.93 2.82 14.33
N GLY A 214 -9.95 1.49 14.12
CA GLY A 214 -10.35 0.48 15.10
C GLY A 214 -9.21 -0.20 15.84
N SER A 215 -8.02 0.40 15.88
CA SER A 215 -6.82 -0.21 16.47
C SER A 215 -6.98 -0.51 17.98
N GLU A 216 -7.60 0.40 18.74
CA GLU A 216 -7.83 0.19 20.17
C GLU A 216 -8.88 -0.91 20.42
N GLU A 217 -9.99 -0.91 19.67
CA GLU A 217 -11.03 -1.94 19.81
C GLU A 217 -10.50 -3.33 19.43
N ALA A 218 -9.61 -3.42 18.42
CA ALA A 218 -8.95 -4.67 18.05
C ALA A 218 -7.97 -5.14 19.14
N LYS A 219 -7.24 -4.20 19.76
CA LYS A 219 -6.33 -4.47 20.87
C LYS A 219 -7.09 -4.96 22.10
N GLU A 220 -8.15 -4.26 22.52
CA GLU A 220 -9.04 -4.67 23.61
C GLU A 220 -9.58 -6.08 23.39
N LEU A 221 -10.00 -6.41 22.15
CA LEU A 221 -10.51 -7.73 21.81
C LEU A 221 -9.43 -8.82 21.94
N ALA A 222 -8.22 -8.53 21.45
CA ALA A 222 -7.09 -9.44 21.57
C ALA A 222 -6.70 -9.69 23.03
N GLU A 223 -6.64 -8.63 23.83
CA GLU A 223 -6.32 -8.70 25.26
C GLU A 223 -7.42 -9.45 26.05
N PHE A 224 -8.69 -9.17 25.74
CA PHE A 224 -9.81 -9.85 26.40
C PHE A 224 -9.78 -11.36 26.14
N LEU A 225 -9.55 -11.77 24.90
CA LEU A 225 -9.45 -13.19 24.50
C LEU A 225 -8.09 -13.81 24.84
N GLN A 226 -7.08 -13.01 25.19
CA GLN A 226 -5.68 -13.41 25.24
C GLN A 226 -5.25 -14.10 23.94
N ALA A 227 -5.75 -13.59 22.79
CA ALA A 227 -5.57 -14.16 21.47
C ALA A 227 -4.31 -13.63 20.80
N PRO A 228 -3.43 -14.48 20.26
CA PRO A 228 -2.37 -14.06 19.39
C PRO A 228 -2.91 -13.29 18.18
N VAL A 229 -2.17 -12.26 17.75
CA VAL A 229 -2.54 -11.42 16.60
C VAL A 229 -1.48 -11.54 15.52
N VAL A 230 -1.90 -11.88 14.32
CA VAL A 230 -1.09 -11.89 13.10
C VAL A 230 -1.56 -10.79 12.17
N ASN A 231 -0.63 -10.07 11.54
CA ASN A 231 -1.01 -9.05 10.56
C ASN A 231 -1.30 -9.70 9.21
N SER A 232 -2.27 -9.18 8.47
CA SER A 232 -2.44 -9.55 7.08
C SER A 232 -1.30 -8.99 6.23
N TYR A 233 -1.02 -9.63 5.10
CA TYR A 233 0.08 -9.26 4.20
C TYR A 233 0.05 -7.77 3.82
N LEU A 234 1.19 -7.10 3.96
CA LEU A 234 1.41 -5.67 3.70
C LEU A 234 0.57 -4.70 4.58
N HIS A 235 0.09 -5.19 5.72
CA HIS A 235 -0.55 -4.38 6.76
C HIS A 235 0.11 -4.63 8.12
N ASN A 236 1.46 -4.57 8.17
CA ASN A 236 2.22 -4.82 9.40
C ASN A 236 1.94 -3.78 10.49
N ASP A 237 1.27 -2.70 10.14
CA ASP A 237 0.85 -1.60 11.01
C ASP A 237 -0.60 -1.72 11.51
N SER A 238 -1.31 -2.81 11.20
CA SER A 238 -2.68 -3.05 11.66
C SER A 238 -2.78 -3.46 13.14
N PHE A 239 -1.66 -3.84 13.76
CA PHE A 239 -1.54 -4.13 15.18
C PHE A 239 -0.12 -3.80 15.67
N PRO A 240 0.05 -3.21 16.88
CA PRO A 240 1.36 -2.75 17.35
C PRO A 240 2.37 -3.89 17.53
N ALA A 241 3.55 -3.75 16.93
CA ALA A 241 4.58 -4.79 16.91
C ALA A 241 5.29 -5.01 18.27
N ASP A 242 5.18 -4.06 19.19
CA ASP A 242 5.70 -4.17 20.58
C ASP A 242 4.70 -4.79 21.56
N HIS A 243 3.46 -5.07 21.11
CA HIS A 243 2.46 -5.71 21.94
C HIS A 243 2.80 -7.20 22.17
N PRO A 244 2.64 -7.74 23.41
CA PRO A 244 2.98 -9.14 23.71
C PRO A 244 2.27 -10.17 22.83
N LEU A 245 1.01 -9.92 22.45
CA LEU A 245 0.21 -10.80 21.60
C LEU A 245 0.53 -10.73 20.10
N TRP A 246 1.35 -9.79 19.66
CA TRP A 246 1.75 -9.67 18.26
C TRP A 246 2.69 -10.80 17.83
N CYS A 247 2.44 -11.41 16.66
CA CYS A 247 3.22 -12.52 16.09
C CYS A 247 3.97 -12.15 14.80
N GLY A 248 3.62 -11.05 14.17
CA GLY A 248 4.15 -10.66 12.86
C GLY A 248 3.17 -10.87 11.70
N PRO A 249 3.58 -10.51 10.47
CA PRO A 249 2.76 -10.63 9.27
C PRO A 249 2.69 -12.06 8.75
N LEU A 250 1.55 -12.40 8.13
CA LEU A 250 1.38 -13.60 7.30
C LEU A 250 1.80 -13.34 5.85
N GLY A 251 1.77 -14.39 5.04
CA GLY A 251 1.92 -14.33 3.59
C GLY A 251 3.35 -14.26 3.13
N TYR A 252 3.53 -13.78 1.89
CA TYR A 252 4.82 -13.79 1.22
C TYR A 252 5.89 -13.05 2.02
N GLN A 253 7.00 -13.74 2.32
CA GLN A 253 8.10 -13.25 3.16
C GLN A 253 7.66 -12.74 4.55
N GLY A 254 6.56 -13.29 5.09
CA GLY A 254 6.06 -12.94 6.42
C GLY A 254 6.80 -13.67 7.55
N SER A 255 6.24 -13.58 8.75
CA SER A 255 6.78 -14.16 9.98
C SER A 255 6.52 -15.67 10.08
N LYS A 256 7.57 -16.47 10.22
CA LYS A 256 7.43 -17.91 10.47
C LYS A 256 6.73 -18.19 11.81
N ALA A 257 6.95 -17.34 12.83
CA ALA A 257 6.22 -17.41 14.10
C ALA A 257 4.72 -17.23 13.90
N ALA A 258 4.30 -16.20 13.13
CA ALA A 258 2.89 -15.96 12.82
C ALA A 258 2.25 -17.18 12.12
N MET A 259 2.97 -17.78 11.16
CA MET A 259 2.51 -18.96 10.42
C MET A 259 2.33 -20.19 11.31
N LYS A 260 3.26 -20.45 12.22
CA LYS A 260 3.18 -21.58 13.17
C LYS A 260 2.09 -21.37 14.23
N ILE A 261 1.84 -20.12 14.63
CA ILE A 261 0.79 -19.79 15.59
C ILE A 261 -0.59 -19.94 14.97
N ILE A 262 -0.83 -19.37 13.77
CA ILE A 262 -2.14 -19.51 13.13
C ILE A 262 -2.46 -20.97 12.76
N ALA A 263 -1.45 -21.79 12.46
CA ALA A 263 -1.63 -23.22 12.17
C ALA A 263 -2.28 -24.01 13.32
N GLN A 264 -2.20 -23.52 14.56
CA GLN A 264 -2.77 -24.15 15.75
C GLN A 264 -4.18 -23.63 16.08
N ALA A 265 -4.69 -22.64 15.32
CA ALA A 265 -5.98 -22.04 15.62
C ALA A 265 -7.14 -23.03 15.45
N ASP A 266 -8.06 -23.03 16.42
CA ASP A 266 -9.39 -23.67 16.30
C ASP A 266 -10.44 -22.66 15.83
N VAL A 267 -10.24 -21.35 16.11
CA VAL A 267 -11.04 -20.26 15.58
C VAL A 267 -10.12 -19.16 15.06
N VAL A 268 -10.35 -18.70 13.84
CA VAL A 268 -9.68 -17.54 13.24
C VAL A 268 -10.69 -16.41 13.12
N LEU A 269 -10.39 -15.27 13.74
CA LEU A 269 -11.11 -14.02 13.52
C LEU A 269 -10.36 -13.16 12.50
N ALA A 270 -10.85 -13.13 11.28
CA ALA A 270 -10.33 -12.26 10.21
C ALA A 270 -11.00 -10.89 10.31
N LEU A 271 -10.33 -9.94 10.96
CA LEU A 271 -10.88 -8.62 11.27
C LEU A 271 -10.39 -7.58 10.25
N GLY A 272 -11.30 -7.14 9.38
CA GLY A 272 -11.01 -6.16 8.35
C GLY A 272 -10.00 -6.66 7.30
N THR A 273 -10.11 -7.92 6.89
CA THR A 273 -9.24 -8.52 5.88
C THR A 273 -10.00 -9.50 4.99
N ARG A 274 -9.76 -9.39 3.67
CA ARG A 274 -10.31 -10.31 2.67
C ARG A 274 -9.62 -11.68 2.61
N LEU A 275 -8.59 -11.92 3.42
CA LEU A 275 -7.78 -13.15 3.42
C LEU A 275 -7.17 -13.47 2.05
N GLY A 276 -6.68 -12.45 1.34
CA GLY A 276 -6.21 -12.58 -0.05
C GLY A 276 -5.23 -13.73 -0.26
N PRO A 277 -5.16 -14.31 -1.48
CA PRO A 277 -4.32 -15.48 -1.78
C PRO A 277 -2.85 -15.27 -1.40
N PHE A 278 -2.30 -14.07 -1.66
CA PHE A 278 -0.92 -13.73 -1.33
C PHE A 278 -0.63 -13.66 0.18
N GLY A 279 -1.66 -13.30 0.96
CA GLY A 279 -1.59 -13.27 2.43
C GLY A 279 -1.77 -14.63 3.11
N THR A 280 -2.16 -15.66 2.36
CA THR A 280 -2.47 -16.99 2.92
C THR A 280 -1.77 -18.14 2.18
N LEU A 281 -0.82 -17.83 1.29
CA LEU A 281 -0.06 -18.84 0.54
C LEU A 281 0.96 -19.55 1.45
N PRO A 282 1.27 -20.83 1.20
CA PRO A 282 2.37 -21.53 1.86
C PRO A 282 3.69 -20.79 1.69
N GLN A 283 4.46 -20.64 2.77
CA GLN A 283 5.72 -19.93 2.78
C GLN A 283 6.72 -20.58 3.75
N HIS A 284 8.01 -20.40 3.55
CA HIS A 284 9.08 -21.00 4.35
C HIS A 284 8.95 -22.52 4.51
N GLY A 285 8.42 -23.21 3.49
CA GLY A 285 8.16 -24.65 3.55
C GLY A 285 6.94 -25.05 4.40
N LEU A 286 6.15 -24.09 4.90
CA LEU A 286 4.99 -24.34 5.76
C LEU A 286 3.67 -24.18 4.98
N ASP A 287 2.83 -25.22 4.97
CA ASP A 287 1.39 -25.14 4.64
C ASP A 287 0.63 -24.84 5.94
N TYR A 288 0.63 -23.58 6.33
CA TYR A 288 0.25 -23.14 7.67
C TYR A 288 -1.23 -22.83 7.87
N TRP A 289 -2.03 -22.78 6.80
CA TRP A 289 -3.43 -22.39 6.97
C TRP A 289 -4.23 -23.46 7.72
N PRO A 290 -4.94 -23.12 8.83
CA PRO A 290 -5.60 -24.10 9.68
C PRO A 290 -6.88 -24.65 9.03
N LYS A 291 -6.78 -25.81 8.37
CA LYS A 291 -7.85 -26.41 7.56
C LYS A 291 -9.12 -26.79 8.33
N LYS A 292 -9.01 -26.97 9.66
CA LYS A 292 -10.13 -27.37 10.54
C LYS A 292 -10.69 -26.21 11.37
N ALA A 293 -10.05 -25.05 11.36
CA ALA A 293 -10.49 -23.90 12.13
C ALA A 293 -11.83 -23.36 11.62
N LYS A 294 -12.66 -22.89 12.55
CA LYS A 294 -13.82 -22.06 12.24
C LYS A 294 -13.34 -20.65 11.90
N ILE A 295 -13.78 -20.11 10.77
CA ILE A 295 -13.35 -18.78 10.33
C ILE A 295 -14.52 -17.81 10.46
N ILE A 296 -14.32 -16.77 11.23
CA ILE A 296 -15.18 -15.60 11.34
C ILE A 296 -14.52 -14.51 10.48
N GLN A 297 -15.20 -14.00 9.48
CA GLN A 297 -14.68 -12.94 8.63
C GLN A 297 -15.54 -11.68 8.74
N ILE A 298 -14.89 -10.57 9.03
CA ILE A 298 -15.50 -9.24 9.12
C ILE A 298 -14.91 -8.38 8.01
N ASP A 299 -15.75 -7.91 7.11
CA ASP A 299 -15.38 -7.00 6.03
C ASP A 299 -16.53 -6.04 5.72
N SER A 300 -16.23 -4.80 5.36
CA SER A 300 -17.25 -3.82 4.97
C SER A 300 -17.77 -4.02 3.55
N ASP A 301 -17.04 -4.77 2.72
CA ASP A 301 -17.47 -5.18 1.37
C ASP A 301 -17.96 -6.64 1.40
N HIS A 302 -19.28 -6.83 1.28
CA HIS A 302 -19.89 -8.16 1.28
C HIS A 302 -19.33 -9.11 0.22
N ARG A 303 -18.78 -8.57 -0.88
CA ARG A 303 -18.18 -9.35 -1.97
C ARG A 303 -16.86 -10.04 -1.56
N MET A 304 -16.25 -9.60 -0.47
CA MET A 304 -15.01 -10.17 0.06
C MET A 304 -15.27 -11.33 1.03
N LEU A 305 -16.49 -11.46 1.56
CA LEU A 305 -16.85 -12.51 2.52
C LEU A 305 -16.84 -13.87 1.84
N GLY A 306 -16.04 -14.81 2.34
CA GLY A 306 -15.93 -16.17 1.81
C GLY A 306 -15.24 -16.28 0.44
N LEU A 307 -14.75 -15.20 -0.14
CA LEU A 307 -14.16 -15.19 -1.49
C LEU A 307 -12.93 -16.11 -1.62
N VAL A 308 -12.07 -16.15 -0.61
CA VAL A 308 -10.78 -16.87 -0.69
C VAL A 308 -10.75 -18.09 0.21
N LYS A 309 -11.37 -18.01 1.38
CA LYS A 309 -11.44 -19.09 2.35
C LYS A 309 -12.89 -19.37 2.69
N GLN A 310 -13.24 -20.64 2.85
CA GLN A 310 -14.55 -21.00 3.36
C GLN A 310 -14.69 -20.48 4.80
N ILE A 311 -15.75 -19.75 5.06
CA ILE A 311 -16.02 -19.12 6.36
C ILE A 311 -17.15 -19.84 7.10
N SER A 312 -17.14 -19.75 8.44
CA SER A 312 -18.21 -20.23 9.30
C SER A 312 -19.22 -19.13 9.59
N VAL A 313 -18.73 -17.89 9.81
CA VAL A 313 -19.56 -16.71 10.03
C VAL A 313 -19.02 -15.55 9.19
N GLY A 314 -19.87 -14.94 8.40
CA GLY A 314 -19.58 -13.74 7.63
C GLY A 314 -20.31 -12.53 8.23
N ILE A 315 -19.58 -11.46 8.53
CA ILE A 315 -20.13 -10.21 9.06
C ILE A 315 -19.82 -9.09 8.09
N CYS A 316 -20.85 -8.58 7.40
CA CYS A 316 -20.72 -7.37 6.60
C CYS A 316 -20.78 -6.16 7.55
N GLY A 317 -19.61 -5.66 7.96
CA GLY A 317 -19.53 -4.62 8.98
C GLY A 317 -18.20 -3.87 8.98
N ASP A 318 -18.22 -2.72 9.62
CA ASP A 318 -17.03 -1.92 9.89
C ASP A 318 -16.18 -2.59 10.97
N ALA A 319 -14.86 -2.70 10.73
CA ALA A 319 -13.98 -3.45 11.64
C ALA A 319 -13.97 -2.89 13.07
N LYS A 320 -13.99 -1.55 13.21
CA LYS A 320 -14.07 -0.90 14.53
C LYS A 320 -15.38 -1.19 15.23
N ALA A 321 -16.49 -0.94 14.53
CA ALA A 321 -17.83 -1.13 15.09
C ALA A 321 -18.08 -2.61 15.46
N SER A 322 -17.64 -3.54 14.60
CA SER A 322 -17.77 -4.98 14.86
C SER A 322 -16.90 -5.44 16.03
N ALA A 323 -15.63 -4.97 16.12
CA ALA A 323 -14.76 -5.31 17.25
C ALA A 323 -15.36 -4.82 18.58
N ARG A 324 -15.88 -3.59 18.62
CA ARG A 324 -16.58 -3.03 19.79
C ARG A 324 -17.82 -3.86 20.17
N ALA A 325 -18.62 -4.25 19.18
CA ALA A 325 -19.80 -5.07 19.38
C ALA A 325 -19.46 -6.46 19.92
N LEU A 326 -18.37 -7.07 19.44
CA LEU A 326 -17.87 -8.35 19.95
C LEU A 326 -17.32 -8.22 21.37
N ASN A 327 -16.56 -7.18 21.69
CA ASN A 327 -16.08 -6.91 23.07
C ASN A 327 -17.23 -6.85 24.06
N HIS A 328 -18.29 -6.11 23.72
CA HIS A 328 -19.48 -5.99 24.57
C HIS A 328 -20.18 -7.35 24.78
N ARG A 329 -20.31 -8.16 23.72
CA ARG A 329 -20.96 -9.48 23.81
C ARG A 329 -20.13 -10.49 24.60
N LEU A 330 -18.82 -10.46 24.44
CA LEU A 330 -17.91 -11.38 25.13
C LEU A 330 -17.77 -11.06 26.61
N ALA A 331 -17.94 -9.80 27.02
CA ALA A 331 -17.84 -9.40 28.42
C ALA A 331 -18.80 -10.18 29.34
N ASN A 332 -19.93 -10.67 28.84
CA ASN A 332 -20.94 -11.42 29.55
C ASN A 332 -20.90 -12.94 29.31
N ARG A 333 -19.83 -13.45 28.67
CA ARG A 333 -19.65 -14.88 28.34
C ARG A 333 -18.46 -15.48 29.10
N ASP A 334 -18.57 -16.77 29.41
CA ASP A 334 -17.40 -17.55 29.86
C ASP A 334 -16.51 -17.84 28.67
N VAL A 335 -15.26 -17.36 28.69
CA VAL A 335 -14.33 -17.44 27.57
C VAL A 335 -13.28 -18.53 27.81
N ALA A 336 -13.42 -19.66 27.12
CA ALA A 336 -12.53 -20.82 27.24
C ALA A 336 -11.05 -20.47 26.96
N ALA A 337 -10.79 -19.55 26.03
CA ALA A 337 -9.46 -19.09 25.68
C ALA A 337 -8.68 -18.51 26.87
N ARG A 338 -9.34 -17.87 27.81
CA ARG A 338 -8.68 -17.28 28.99
C ARG A 338 -8.11 -18.36 29.93
N ARG A 339 -8.78 -19.51 30.03
CA ARG A 339 -8.30 -20.66 30.85
C ARG A 339 -7.08 -21.33 30.21
N SER A 340 -7.00 -21.39 28.90
CA SER A 340 -5.87 -21.96 28.16
C SER A 340 -4.76 -20.94 27.82
N ALA A 341 -4.90 -19.68 28.23
CA ALA A 341 -3.99 -18.61 27.91
C ALA A 341 -2.51 -18.87 28.29
N PRO A 342 -2.18 -19.37 29.50
CA PRO A 342 -0.78 -19.53 29.90
C PRO A 342 0.03 -20.39 28.91
N ALA A 343 -0.49 -21.57 28.54
CA ALA A 343 0.19 -22.47 27.61
C ALA A 343 0.31 -21.85 26.20
N ARG A 344 -0.73 -21.16 25.73
CA ARG A 344 -0.75 -20.49 24.42
C ARG A 344 0.25 -19.34 24.37
N LEU A 345 0.34 -18.52 25.42
CA LEU A 345 1.28 -17.40 25.51
C LEU A 345 2.73 -17.88 25.59
N GLU A 346 3.00 -19.01 26.26
CA GLU A 346 4.33 -19.62 26.27
C GLU A 346 4.72 -20.11 24.87
N THR A 347 3.79 -20.78 24.16
CA THR A 347 4.01 -21.18 22.76
C THR A 347 4.28 -19.94 21.86
N LEU A 348 3.52 -18.88 22.02
CA LEU A 348 3.72 -17.63 21.28
C LEU A 348 5.12 -17.05 21.53
N LYS A 349 5.52 -16.96 22.78
CA LYS A 349 6.85 -16.46 23.18
C LYS A 349 7.96 -17.29 22.56
N SER A 350 7.89 -18.60 22.70
CA SER A 350 8.88 -19.53 22.15
C SER A 350 9.03 -19.42 20.63
N GLU A 351 7.92 -19.35 19.88
CA GLU A 351 7.96 -19.22 18.43
C GLU A 351 8.49 -17.84 17.98
N LYS A 352 8.18 -16.77 18.70
CA LYS A 352 8.75 -15.44 18.45
C LYS A 352 10.27 -15.42 18.68
N GLU A 353 10.74 -15.98 19.78
CA GLU A 353 12.17 -16.07 20.10
C GLU A 353 12.92 -16.91 19.06
N ALA A 354 12.35 -18.05 18.64
CA ALA A 354 12.91 -18.88 17.59
C ALA A 354 13.01 -18.13 16.25
N TRP A 355 11.97 -17.38 15.88
CA TRP A 355 11.95 -16.58 14.67
C TRP A 355 12.96 -15.43 14.71
N GLU A 356 13.06 -14.72 15.83
CA GLU A 356 14.08 -13.67 16.01
C GLU A 356 15.50 -14.20 15.87
N LYS A 357 15.77 -15.38 16.44
CA LYS A 357 17.06 -16.06 16.31
C LYS A 357 17.34 -16.42 14.85
N GLU A 358 16.34 -16.93 14.13
CA GLU A 358 16.48 -17.28 12.71
C GLU A 358 16.72 -16.03 11.86
N LEU A 359 15.95 -14.96 12.04
CA LEU A 359 16.17 -13.68 11.35
C LEU A 359 17.55 -13.09 11.62
N GLY A 360 18.06 -13.23 12.84
CA GLY A 360 19.40 -12.79 13.20
C GLY A 360 20.52 -13.62 12.54
N ALA A 361 20.23 -14.87 12.20
CA ALA A 361 21.16 -15.77 11.53
C ALA A 361 21.08 -15.67 9.98
N TRP A 362 20.05 -15.06 9.45
CA TRP A 362 19.91 -14.89 8.00
C TRP A 362 20.96 -13.92 7.47
N THR A 363 21.97 -14.45 6.81
CA THR A 363 23.05 -13.65 6.22
C THR A 363 22.96 -13.60 4.69
N HIS A 364 22.46 -14.66 4.07
CA HIS A 364 22.31 -14.81 2.63
C HIS A 364 21.41 -16.01 2.33
N GLU A 365 21.01 -16.17 1.08
CA GLU A 365 20.35 -17.39 0.63
C GLU A 365 21.29 -18.58 0.58
N THR A 366 20.70 -19.76 0.62
CA THR A 366 21.43 -21.03 0.66
C THR A 366 21.63 -21.65 -0.73
N ASP A 367 21.19 -21.01 -1.81
CA ASP A 367 21.47 -21.55 -3.15
C ASP A 367 22.89 -21.22 -3.58
N ASP A 368 23.55 -22.20 -4.20
CA ASP A 368 24.94 -22.11 -4.62
C ASP A 368 25.22 -20.93 -5.55
N TRP A 369 24.22 -20.55 -6.35
CA TRP A 369 24.35 -19.45 -7.28
C TRP A 369 24.45 -18.11 -6.55
N SER A 370 23.61 -17.86 -5.56
CA SER A 370 23.66 -16.64 -4.74
C SER A 370 24.98 -16.52 -3.99
N LEU A 371 25.49 -17.63 -3.47
CA LEU A 371 26.78 -17.69 -2.77
C LEU A 371 27.95 -17.34 -3.69
N GLU A 372 27.96 -17.85 -4.92
CA GLU A 372 29.00 -17.52 -5.89
C GLU A 372 29.00 -16.04 -6.28
N VAL A 373 27.84 -15.47 -6.50
CA VAL A 373 27.69 -14.05 -6.84
C VAL A 373 28.13 -13.14 -5.70
N ALA A 374 28.00 -13.58 -4.45
CA ALA A 374 28.42 -12.82 -3.27
C ALA A 374 29.93 -12.90 -3.00
N LYS A 375 30.65 -13.86 -3.56
CA LYS A 375 32.12 -14.03 -3.35
C LYS A 375 32.91 -12.84 -3.92
N GLY A 376 33.70 -12.21 -3.06
CA GLY A 376 34.66 -11.17 -3.48
C GLY A 376 34.02 -9.82 -3.89
N VAL A 377 32.76 -9.60 -3.58
CA VAL A 377 32.07 -8.35 -3.86
C VAL A 377 32.03 -7.50 -2.59
N ASP A 378 32.53 -6.27 -2.66
CA ASP A 378 32.42 -5.26 -1.59
C ASP A 378 30.99 -4.70 -1.53
N ARG A 379 30.04 -5.54 -1.11
CA ARG A 379 28.61 -5.25 -1.03
C ARG A 379 27.98 -5.94 0.18
N MET A 380 26.96 -5.31 0.77
CA MET A 380 26.26 -5.82 1.95
C MET A 380 25.30 -6.96 1.60
N HIS A 381 25.12 -7.91 2.50
CA HIS A 381 24.02 -8.88 2.41
C HIS A 381 22.67 -8.18 2.68
N PRO A 382 21.67 -8.33 1.79
CA PRO A 382 20.40 -7.62 1.91
C PRO A 382 19.70 -7.84 3.27
N ARG A 383 19.70 -9.06 3.78
CA ARG A 383 19.02 -9.39 5.04
C ARG A 383 19.71 -8.79 6.26
N GLN A 384 21.04 -8.74 6.28
CA GLN A 384 21.81 -8.07 7.33
C GLN A 384 21.57 -6.56 7.29
N MET A 385 21.58 -5.98 6.10
CA MET A 385 21.31 -4.55 5.90
C MET A 385 19.87 -4.19 6.33
N LEU A 386 18.85 -5.00 6.00
CA LEU A 386 17.47 -4.80 6.46
C LEU A 386 17.37 -4.86 8.00
N ARG A 387 18.17 -5.70 8.65
CA ARG A 387 18.23 -5.76 10.11
C ARG A 387 18.80 -4.48 10.73
N GLU A 388 19.85 -3.91 10.12
CA GLU A 388 20.41 -2.63 10.59
C GLU A 388 19.43 -1.47 10.35
N LEU A 389 18.73 -1.46 9.21
CA LEU A 389 17.66 -0.48 8.96
C LEU A 389 16.52 -0.59 9.99
N GLU A 390 16.12 -1.81 10.36
CA GLU A 390 15.07 -2.03 11.37
C GLU A 390 15.47 -1.48 12.74
N LYS A 391 16.71 -1.72 13.17
CA LYS A 391 17.25 -1.19 14.44
C LYS A 391 17.28 0.34 14.49
N ALA A 392 17.62 0.97 13.37
CA ALA A 392 17.72 2.42 13.25
C ALA A 392 16.40 3.11 12.89
N MET A 393 15.31 2.34 12.65
CA MET A 393 14.03 2.89 12.23
C MET A 393 13.46 3.84 13.29
N PRO A 394 13.24 5.12 12.97
CA PRO A 394 12.74 6.09 13.94
C PRO A 394 11.30 5.79 14.34
N LYS A 395 10.98 6.08 15.61
CA LYS A 395 9.60 5.96 16.10
C LYS A 395 8.66 6.83 15.27
N GLY A 396 7.51 6.26 14.92
CA GLY A 396 6.49 6.96 14.14
C GLY A 396 6.82 7.14 12.66
N ALA A 397 7.87 6.49 12.14
CA ALA A 397 8.18 6.52 10.72
C ALA A 397 7.02 6.00 9.87
N MET A 398 6.84 6.65 8.73
CA MET A 398 6.05 6.17 7.61
C MET A 398 7.00 5.48 6.64
N VAL A 399 6.71 4.24 6.27
CA VAL A 399 7.52 3.46 5.34
C VAL A 399 6.66 3.02 4.16
N SER A 400 7.06 3.43 2.95
CA SER A 400 6.51 2.84 1.73
C SER A 400 7.47 1.79 1.19
N THR A 401 6.93 0.67 0.71
CA THR A 401 7.73 -0.38 0.07
C THR A 401 7.31 -0.54 -1.38
N ASP A 402 8.30 -0.66 -2.26
CA ASP A 402 8.06 -1.03 -3.64
C ASP A 402 7.88 -2.55 -3.80
N ILE A 403 7.70 -3.01 -5.02
CA ILE A 403 7.67 -4.42 -5.36
C ILE A 403 9.06 -4.84 -5.87
N GLY A 404 9.48 -6.01 -5.46
CA GLY A 404 10.79 -6.59 -5.80
C GLY A 404 11.30 -7.50 -4.69
N ASN A 405 12.43 -8.14 -4.93
CA ASN A 405 12.96 -9.17 -4.04
C ASN A 405 13.26 -8.64 -2.63
N ILE A 406 14.11 -7.61 -2.53
CA ILE A 406 14.56 -7.07 -1.23
C ILE A 406 13.40 -6.38 -0.50
N CYS A 407 12.58 -5.62 -1.23
CA CYS A 407 11.38 -5.00 -0.66
C CYS A 407 10.41 -6.04 -0.10
N SER A 408 10.24 -7.18 -0.77
CA SER A 408 9.41 -8.26 -0.27
C SER A 408 9.99 -8.92 0.99
N VAL A 409 11.31 -9.16 1.01
CA VAL A 409 12.01 -9.69 2.20
C VAL A 409 11.92 -8.73 3.39
N SER A 410 11.85 -7.42 3.15
CA SER A 410 11.69 -6.42 4.21
C SER A 410 10.43 -6.62 5.05
N ASN A 411 9.41 -7.32 4.51
CA ASN A 411 8.18 -7.66 5.25
C ASN A 411 8.45 -8.46 6.53
N SER A 412 9.51 -9.29 6.57
CA SER A 412 9.94 -10.01 7.77
C SER A 412 10.57 -9.09 8.84
N TYR A 413 11.11 -7.94 8.46
CA TYR A 413 11.86 -7.04 9.33
C TYR A 413 11.09 -5.80 9.74
N LEU A 414 10.14 -5.33 8.92
CA LEU A 414 9.37 -4.11 9.17
C LEU A 414 8.41 -4.28 10.35
N ARG A 415 8.56 -3.44 11.36
CA ARG A 415 7.78 -3.43 12.60
C ARG A 415 7.23 -2.05 12.88
N PHE A 416 5.93 -1.97 13.06
CA PHE A 416 5.23 -0.71 13.31
C PHE A 416 4.52 -0.74 14.66
N ARG A 417 4.52 0.39 15.35
CA ARG A 417 3.88 0.57 16.65
C ARG A 417 2.57 1.33 16.57
N GLN A 418 2.28 1.91 15.42
CA GLN A 418 1.08 2.71 15.18
C GLN A 418 0.53 2.49 13.78
N PRO A 419 -0.78 2.67 13.57
CA PRO A 419 -1.39 2.57 12.25
C PRO A 419 -0.93 3.71 11.30
N ASN A 420 -1.29 3.60 10.03
CA ASN A 420 -0.91 4.54 8.99
C ASN A 420 0.60 4.75 8.90
N SER A 421 1.35 3.67 8.96
CA SER A 421 2.81 3.67 8.94
C SER A 421 3.40 2.81 7.83
N MET A 422 2.64 1.90 7.21
CA MET A 422 3.08 1.07 6.10
C MET A 422 2.25 1.29 4.84
N PHE A 423 2.95 1.51 3.73
CA PHE A 423 2.33 1.76 2.42
C PHE A 423 2.95 0.85 1.36
N ALA A 424 2.14 0.14 0.63
CA ALA A 424 2.57 -0.75 -0.46
C ALA A 424 1.49 -0.79 -1.53
N ALA A 425 1.86 -1.20 -2.75
CA ALA A 425 0.94 -1.32 -3.90
C ALA A 425 -0.05 -2.49 -3.78
N MET A 426 -0.14 -3.09 -2.59
CA MET A 426 -1.04 -4.19 -2.24
C MET A 426 -1.02 -5.32 -3.29
N SER A 427 -2.20 -5.84 -3.62
CA SER A 427 -2.31 -6.92 -4.61
C SER A 427 -2.15 -6.49 -6.05
N PHE A 428 -2.14 -5.18 -6.34
CA PHE A 428 -1.85 -4.69 -7.69
C PHE A 428 -0.37 -4.87 -8.03
N GLY A 429 0.51 -4.55 -7.08
CA GLY A 429 1.92 -4.95 -7.14
C GLY A 429 2.73 -4.28 -8.24
N ASN A 430 2.46 -3.01 -8.58
CA ASN A 430 3.25 -2.27 -9.57
C ASN A 430 4.56 -1.75 -8.99
N CYS A 431 5.63 -1.81 -9.78
CA CYS A 431 6.88 -1.12 -9.50
C CYS A 431 6.76 0.39 -9.71
N GLY A 432 7.66 1.16 -9.09
CA GLY A 432 7.64 2.62 -9.12
C GLY A 432 6.59 3.26 -8.20
N TYR A 433 6.07 2.49 -7.24
CA TYR A 433 5.03 2.91 -6.30
C TYR A 433 5.58 3.66 -5.09
N ALA A 434 6.63 3.13 -4.46
CA ALA A 434 7.01 3.52 -3.10
C ALA A 434 7.45 4.98 -2.99
N PHE A 435 8.28 5.45 -3.90
CA PHE A 435 8.84 6.79 -3.81
C PHE A 435 7.80 7.90 -3.97
N PRO A 436 6.97 7.93 -5.03
CA PRO A 436 5.92 8.95 -5.12
C PRO A 436 4.89 8.82 -3.99
N THR A 437 4.55 7.60 -3.55
CA THR A 437 3.62 7.41 -2.43
C THR A 437 4.14 8.05 -1.15
N ILE A 438 5.43 7.86 -0.80
CA ILE A 438 5.98 8.44 0.43
C ILE A 438 6.02 9.98 0.39
N ILE A 439 6.15 10.58 -0.78
CA ILE A 439 6.03 12.04 -0.95
C ILE A 439 4.63 12.48 -0.54
N GLY A 440 3.58 11.82 -1.03
CA GLY A 440 2.21 12.11 -0.65
C GLY A 440 1.94 11.93 0.84
N THR A 441 2.51 10.89 1.47
CA THR A 441 2.39 10.70 2.93
C THR A 441 3.06 11.83 3.69
N LYS A 442 4.21 12.32 3.23
CA LYS A 442 4.93 13.44 3.83
C LYS A 442 4.15 14.75 3.76
N VAL A 443 3.46 14.98 2.66
CA VAL A 443 2.54 16.14 2.52
C VAL A 443 1.39 16.06 3.52
N ALA A 444 0.86 14.85 3.76
CA ALA A 444 -0.26 14.64 4.70
C ALA A 444 0.17 14.72 6.18
N ALA A 445 1.40 14.30 6.52
CA ALA A 445 1.93 14.26 7.88
C ALA A 445 3.39 14.78 7.90
N PRO A 446 3.59 16.09 7.74
CA PRO A 446 4.90 16.70 7.53
C PRO A 446 5.86 16.51 8.73
N GLU A 447 5.34 16.31 9.94
CA GLU A 447 6.11 16.07 11.15
C GLU A 447 6.71 14.67 11.26
N ARG A 448 6.13 13.69 10.55
CA ARG A 448 6.55 12.28 10.62
C ARG A 448 7.74 12.01 9.69
N PRO A 449 8.72 11.20 10.12
CA PRO A 449 9.74 10.68 9.21
C PRO A 449 9.11 9.87 8.08
N ALA A 450 9.53 10.11 6.83
CA ALA A 450 8.99 9.48 5.62
C ALA A 450 10.12 8.78 4.86
N ILE A 451 10.03 7.46 4.71
CA ILE A 451 11.09 6.61 4.18
C ILE A 451 10.52 5.69 3.09
N ALA A 452 11.13 5.68 1.91
CA ALA A 452 10.79 4.75 0.83
C ALA A 452 11.84 3.64 0.74
N TYR A 453 11.40 2.37 0.70
CA TYR A 453 12.22 1.21 0.35
C TYR A 453 11.98 0.86 -1.11
N VAL A 454 13.01 1.00 -1.93
CA VAL A 454 12.89 0.89 -3.39
C VAL A 454 14.04 0.05 -3.95
N GLY A 455 13.76 -0.97 -4.74
CA GLY A 455 14.77 -1.63 -5.56
C GLY A 455 15.25 -0.72 -6.68
N ASP A 456 16.49 -0.89 -7.12
CA ASP A 456 17.11 -0.05 -8.16
C ASP A 456 16.35 -0.03 -9.49
N GLY A 457 15.72 -1.14 -9.90
CA GLY A 457 14.87 -1.18 -11.08
C GLY A 457 13.58 -0.36 -10.92
N ALA A 458 12.90 -0.48 -9.78
CA ALA A 458 11.71 0.31 -9.48
C ALA A 458 12.05 1.80 -9.26
N TRP A 459 13.21 2.08 -8.68
CA TRP A 459 13.75 3.44 -8.56
C TRP A 459 13.90 4.11 -9.91
N GLY A 460 14.44 3.39 -10.90
CA GLY A 460 14.56 3.88 -12.29
C GLY A 460 13.24 4.35 -12.91
N MET A 461 12.09 3.86 -12.41
CA MET A 461 10.77 4.28 -12.89
C MET A 461 10.25 5.57 -12.23
N SER A 462 10.76 5.97 -11.06
CA SER A 462 10.16 7.04 -10.26
C SER A 462 11.15 8.09 -9.73
N PHE A 463 12.45 7.91 -9.94
CA PHE A 463 13.48 8.83 -9.42
C PHE A 463 13.31 10.28 -9.88
N GLY A 464 12.66 10.50 -11.03
CA GLY A 464 12.35 11.85 -11.52
C GLY A 464 11.56 12.69 -10.53
N GLU A 465 10.77 12.08 -9.63
CA GLU A 465 10.04 12.79 -8.59
C GLU A 465 10.96 13.40 -7.50
N LEU A 466 12.28 13.18 -7.56
CA LEU A 466 13.25 13.98 -6.79
C LEU A 466 13.13 15.48 -7.14
N LEU A 467 12.84 15.80 -8.39
CA LEU A 467 12.60 17.19 -8.80
C LEU A 467 11.37 17.77 -8.13
N THR A 468 10.32 16.97 -7.94
CA THR A 468 9.14 17.37 -7.15
C THR A 468 9.53 17.64 -5.69
N CYS A 469 10.29 16.74 -5.06
CA CYS A 469 10.75 16.91 -3.69
C CYS A 469 11.57 18.19 -3.49
N VAL A 470 12.52 18.45 -4.41
CA VAL A 470 13.42 19.62 -4.31
C VAL A 470 12.66 20.91 -4.58
N ARG A 471 11.84 20.96 -5.63
CA ARG A 471 11.09 22.16 -6.03
C ARG A 471 10.02 22.54 -5.01
N GLU A 472 9.32 21.52 -4.48
CA GLU A 472 8.20 21.74 -3.56
C GLU A 472 8.59 21.69 -2.09
N GLU A 473 9.89 21.50 -1.80
CA GLU A 473 10.44 21.42 -0.43
C GLU A 473 9.76 20.32 0.40
N ILE A 474 9.57 19.13 -0.19
CA ILE A 474 8.97 17.97 0.47
C ILE A 474 10.08 17.00 0.86
N PRO A 475 10.59 17.04 2.12
CA PRO A 475 11.74 16.26 2.53
C PRO A 475 11.37 14.80 2.85
N VAL A 476 11.95 13.86 2.11
CA VAL A 476 11.80 12.41 2.32
C VAL A 476 13.16 11.70 2.25
N THR A 477 13.21 10.44 2.67
CA THR A 477 14.38 9.59 2.51
C THR A 477 14.05 8.43 1.58
N ALA A 478 14.80 8.26 0.50
CA ALA A 478 14.74 7.08 -0.35
C ALA A 478 15.90 6.14 -0.02
N VAL A 479 15.60 4.90 0.38
CA VAL A 479 16.57 3.82 0.56
C VAL A 479 16.53 2.97 -0.70
N VAL A 480 17.52 3.14 -1.57
CA VAL A 480 17.60 2.47 -2.87
C VAL A 480 18.49 1.24 -2.76
N PHE A 481 17.90 0.05 -2.84
CA PHE A 481 18.61 -1.22 -2.81
C PHE A 481 19.22 -1.50 -4.19
N ASN A 482 20.49 -1.10 -4.37
CA ASN A 482 21.19 -1.24 -5.64
C ASN A 482 21.92 -2.57 -5.72
N ASN A 483 21.30 -3.57 -6.37
CA ASN A 483 21.89 -4.86 -6.71
C ASN A 483 22.04 -5.10 -8.22
N GLU A 484 21.80 -4.08 -9.04
CA GLU A 484 21.94 -4.07 -10.51
C GLU A 484 21.13 -5.19 -11.20
N GLN A 485 19.92 -5.45 -10.70
CA GLN A 485 19.08 -6.50 -11.29
C GLN A 485 17.60 -6.40 -10.93
N TRP A 486 16.74 -6.92 -11.80
CA TRP A 486 15.38 -7.30 -11.48
C TRP A 486 15.38 -8.65 -10.72
N GLY A 487 15.66 -8.61 -9.41
CA GLY A 487 15.97 -9.80 -8.62
C GLY A 487 14.85 -10.85 -8.60
N ALA A 488 13.59 -10.45 -8.48
CA ALA A 488 12.46 -11.37 -8.50
C ALA A 488 12.34 -12.13 -9.83
N GLU A 489 12.45 -11.41 -10.96
CA GLU A 489 12.37 -12.02 -12.28
C GLU A 489 13.62 -12.85 -12.61
N LYS A 490 14.77 -12.42 -12.14
CA LYS A 490 16.01 -13.20 -12.29
C LYS A 490 15.92 -14.55 -11.56
N LYS A 491 15.37 -14.57 -10.34
CA LYS A 491 15.11 -15.83 -9.61
C LYS A 491 14.19 -16.76 -10.40
N ASN A 492 13.15 -16.23 -11.05
CA ASN A 492 12.30 -17.04 -11.93
C ASN A 492 13.11 -17.64 -13.09
N GLN A 493 14.08 -16.91 -13.66
CA GLN A 493 14.94 -17.42 -14.72
C GLN A 493 15.94 -18.47 -14.21
N VAL A 494 16.39 -18.37 -12.98
CA VAL A 494 17.19 -19.41 -12.31
C VAL A 494 16.35 -20.69 -12.16
N ASP A 495 15.20 -20.60 -11.53
CA ASP A 495 14.40 -21.76 -11.14
C ASP A 495 13.73 -22.51 -12.31
N PHE A 496 13.32 -21.78 -13.34
CA PHE A 496 12.51 -22.34 -14.41
C PHE A 496 13.16 -22.36 -15.79
N TYR A 497 14.25 -21.57 -16.00
CA TYR A 497 14.81 -21.34 -17.33
C TYR A 497 16.32 -21.62 -17.42
N ALA A 498 16.87 -22.44 -16.49
CA ALA A 498 18.26 -22.89 -16.51
C ALA A 498 19.27 -21.73 -16.65
N ASN A 499 19.08 -20.68 -15.86
CA ASN A 499 19.95 -19.48 -15.80
C ASN A 499 20.08 -18.73 -17.14
N ARG A 500 19.12 -18.86 -18.06
CA ARG A 500 19.08 -18.04 -19.27
C ARG A 500 18.53 -16.65 -18.93
N PHE A 501 19.46 -15.73 -18.64
CA PHE A 501 19.14 -14.36 -18.20
C PHE A 501 18.86 -13.45 -19.37
N GLU A 502 17.61 -12.94 -19.44
CA GLU A 502 17.18 -11.99 -20.45
C GLU A 502 16.44 -10.81 -19.77
N GLY A 503 16.91 -9.59 -20.01
CA GLY A 503 16.29 -8.35 -19.53
C GLY A 503 16.37 -8.11 -18.01
N VAL A 504 17.06 -8.96 -17.24
CA VAL A 504 17.06 -8.91 -15.76
C VAL A 504 18.31 -8.31 -15.14
N ASN A 505 19.40 -8.16 -15.89
CA ASN A 505 20.60 -7.48 -15.45
C ASN A 505 20.49 -5.99 -15.77
N LEU A 506 20.72 -5.15 -14.77
CA LEU A 506 20.69 -3.69 -14.92
C LEU A 506 22.12 -3.15 -14.91
N LYS A 507 22.33 -2.06 -15.63
CA LYS A 507 23.56 -1.28 -15.57
C LYS A 507 23.15 0.14 -15.16
N ASN A 508 23.23 0.40 -13.88
CA ASN A 508 22.76 1.65 -13.30
C ASN A 508 23.88 2.72 -13.26
N PRO A 509 23.53 4.01 -13.28
CA PRO A 509 24.42 5.07 -12.83
C PRO A 509 24.58 4.98 -11.30
N GLY A 510 25.50 5.76 -10.71
CA GLY A 510 25.53 5.99 -9.28
C GLY A 510 24.31 6.81 -8.84
N TRP A 511 23.35 6.17 -8.18
CA TRP A 511 22.08 6.83 -7.83
C TRP A 511 22.23 7.96 -6.83
N ALA A 512 23.20 7.87 -5.91
CA ALA A 512 23.54 8.95 -5.00
C ALA A 512 24.09 10.18 -5.74
N GLU A 513 24.85 10.00 -6.83
CA GLU A 513 25.36 11.08 -7.67
C GLU A 513 24.24 11.74 -8.48
N VAL A 514 23.36 10.92 -9.07
CA VAL A 514 22.16 11.40 -9.75
C VAL A 514 21.32 12.26 -8.81
N ALA A 515 21.12 11.82 -7.56
CA ALA A 515 20.37 12.58 -6.56
C ALA A 515 20.99 13.95 -6.29
N ARG A 516 22.32 14.02 -6.12
CA ARG A 516 23.04 15.29 -5.94
C ARG A 516 22.91 16.22 -7.15
N THR A 517 22.99 15.66 -8.34
CA THR A 517 22.80 16.41 -9.60
C THR A 517 21.41 17.03 -9.69
N LEU A 518 20.38 16.35 -9.18
CA LEU A 518 19.00 16.83 -9.15
C LEU A 518 18.70 17.76 -7.95
N GLY A 519 19.71 18.08 -7.11
CA GLY A 519 19.57 19.01 -5.97
C GLY A 519 19.16 18.36 -4.64
N ALA A 520 19.06 17.03 -4.57
CA ALA A 520 18.86 16.27 -3.34
C ALA A 520 20.20 15.89 -2.69
N GLU A 521 20.19 15.41 -1.45
CA GLU A 521 21.35 14.76 -0.85
C GLU A 521 21.46 13.31 -1.37
N GLY A 522 22.70 12.83 -1.60
CA GLY A 522 22.96 11.47 -2.05
C GLY A 522 24.13 10.86 -1.27
N VAL A 523 23.93 9.70 -0.70
CA VAL A 523 24.94 8.97 0.11
C VAL A 523 25.04 7.53 -0.37
N VAL A 524 26.26 7.07 -0.67
CA VAL A 524 26.53 5.66 -0.99
C VAL A 524 26.88 4.93 0.32
N VAL A 525 26.17 3.84 0.61
CA VAL A 525 26.38 3.01 1.80
C VAL A 525 26.81 1.61 1.35
N LYS A 526 28.00 1.17 1.77
CA LYS A 526 28.59 -0.12 1.39
C LYS A 526 28.88 -1.03 2.58
N ASN A 527 28.97 -0.48 3.79
CA ASN A 527 29.29 -1.26 4.98
C ASN A 527 28.10 -1.34 5.92
N LEU A 528 27.86 -2.50 6.51
CA LEU A 528 26.77 -2.72 7.46
C LEU A 528 26.82 -1.77 8.66
N GLY A 529 28.03 -1.46 9.17
CA GLY A 529 28.22 -0.55 10.30
C GLY A 529 27.76 0.90 10.05
N ASP A 530 27.68 1.29 8.77
CA ASP A 530 27.31 2.67 8.38
C ASP A 530 25.79 2.83 8.16
N VAL A 531 25.04 1.73 8.06
CA VAL A 531 23.61 1.75 7.67
C VAL A 531 22.76 2.54 8.66
N GLY A 532 22.92 2.27 9.95
CA GLY A 532 22.15 2.95 11.01
C GLY A 532 22.40 4.46 11.02
N GLU A 533 23.67 4.85 11.05
CA GLU A 533 24.06 6.27 11.06
C GLU A 533 23.61 7.02 9.79
N ALA A 534 23.70 6.36 8.62
CA ALA A 534 23.24 6.94 7.36
C ALA A 534 21.74 7.21 7.38
N LEU A 535 20.93 6.26 7.89
CA LEU A 535 19.49 6.45 8.03
C LEU A 535 19.16 7.56 9.03
N GLU A 536 19.80 7.59 10.18
CA GLU A 536 19.59 8.63 11.20
C GLU A 536 19.91 10.03 10.65
N LYS A 537 21.03 10.19 9.94
CA LYS A 537 21.42 11.46 9.29
C LYS A 537 20.41 11.87 8.21
N ALA A 538 19.96 10.94 7.38
CA ALA A 538 18.97 11.22 6.34
C ALA A 538 17.62 11.65 6.93
N VAL A 539 17.18 11.02 8.01
CA VAL A 539 15.96 11.42 8.73
C VAL A 539 16.12 12.78 9.41
N ALA A 540 17.30 13.06 9.98
CA ALA A 540 17.59 14.39 10.55
C ALA A 540 17.61 15.48 9.47
N ALA A 541 18.07 15.16 8.25
CA ALA A 541 18.05 16.08 7.11
C ALA A 541 16.61 16.47 6.70
N GLN A 542 15.62 15.57 6.85
CA GLN A 542 14.22 15.92 6.61
C GLN A 542 13.73 17.11 7.46
N LYS A 543 14.17 17.20 8.72
CA LYS A 543 13.84 18.34 9.60
C LYS A 543 14.43 19.66 9.11
N LYS A 544 15.41 19.60 8.23
CA LYS A 544 16.07 20.76 7.58
C LYS A 544 15.54 21.00 6.15
N GLY A 545 14.43 20.36 5.78
CA GLY A 545 13.85 20.49 4.44
C GLY A 545 14.60 19.73 3.33
N LYS A 546 15.46 18.77 3.67
CA LYS A 546 16.30 18.06 2.68
C LYS A 546 15.78 16.65 2.39
N THR A 547 15.68 16.33 1.11
CA THR A 547 15.47 14.96 0.62
C THR A 547 16.81 14.27 0.45
N THR A 548 16.91 13.02 0.92
CA THR A 548 18.14 12.22 0.85
C THR A 548 17.90 10.89 0.15
N VAL A 549 18.79 10.54 -0.76
CA VAL A 549 18.87 9.20 -1.36
C VAL A 549 20.03 8.44 -0.73
N LEU A 550 19.71 7.34 -0.06
CA LEU A 550 20.68 6.39 0.46
C LEU A 550 20.80 5.24 -0.55
N GLU A 551 21.88 5.24 -1.31
CA GLU A 551 22.21 4.17 -2.26
C GLU A 551 22.90 3.02 -1.51
N MET A 552 22.14 1.96 -1.19
CA MET A 552 22.63 0.77 -0.50
C MET A 552 23.21 -0.21 -1.52
N LEU A 553 24.53 -0.37 -1.52
CA LEU A 553 25.19 -1.37 -2.38
C LEU A 553 25.03 -2.75 -1.77
N VAL A 554 24.18 -3.57 -2.35
CA VAL A 554 23.85 -4.91 -1.85
C VAL A 554 24.21 -6.00 -2.85
N THR A 555 24.44 -7.21 -2.35
CA THR A 555 24.76 -8.37 -3.17
C THR A 555 23.60 -8.77 -4.08
N LYS A 556 23.87 -9.60 -5.07
CA LYS A 556 22.86 -10.13 -6.01
C LYS A 556 22.09 -11.32 -5.45
N GLU A 557 22.02 -11.46 -4.13
CA GLU A 557 21.18 -12.44 -3.45
C GLU A 557 19.74 -12.40 -3.96
N LEU A 558 19.16 -13.57 -4.18
CA LEU A 558 17.78 -13.73 -4.67
C LEU A 558 16.90 -14.35 -3.59
N GLY A 559 15.69 -13.84 -3.44
CA GLY A 559 14.68 -14.41 -2.57
C GLY A 559 13.94 -15.59 -3.19
N ASP A 560 13.03 -16.19 -2.44
CA ASP A 560 12.15 -17.24 -2.94
C ASP A 560 11.29 -16.74 -4.12
N PRO A 561 11.07 -17.56 -5.15
CA PRO A 561 10.17 -17.19 -6.25
C PRO A 561 8.73 -17.14 -5.76
N PHE A 562 7.98 -16.14 -6.20
CA PHE A 562 6.57 -15.97 -5.83
C PHE A 562 5.58 -16.50 -6.90
N ARG A 563 6.09 -16.92 -8.07
CA ARG A 563 5.27 -17.36 -9.22
C ARG A 563 5.27 -18.87 -9.44
N ARG A 564 5.51 -19.67 -8.40
CA ARG A 564 5.45 -21.13 -8.49
C ARG A 564 4.07 -21.67 -8.89
N ASP A 565 3.04 -20.89 -8.66
CA ASP A 565 1.66 -21.18 -9.09
C ASP A 565 1.45 -21.03 -10.60
N ALA A 566 2.20 -20.13 -11.25
CA ALA A 566 2.04 -19.77 -12.66
C ALA A 566 3.18 -20.26 -13.57
N LEU A 567 4.42 -20.28 -13.05
CA LEU A 567 5.59 -20.64 -13.85
C LEU A 567 5.88 -22.15 -13.78
N LYS A 568 6.28 -22.70 -14.92
CA LYS A 568 6.65 -24.11 -15.07
C LYS A 568 7.90 -24.19 -15.96
N LYS A 569 8.70 -25.23 -15.77
CA LYS A 569 9.79 -25.54 -16.68
C LYS A 569 9.28 -25.69 -18.11
N PRO A 570 9.83 -24.98 -19.09
CA PRO A 570 9.26 -24.95 -20.44
C PRO A 570 9.52 -26.26 -21.21
N LYS A 571 8.51 -26.71 -21.95
CA LYS A 571 8.62 -27.75 -22.96
C LYS A 571 8.43 -27.12 -24.36
N ARG A 572 9.44 -27.29 -25.22
CA ARG A 572 9.41 -26.76 -26.59
C ARG A 572 9.11 -27.88 -27.58
N LEU A 573 8.25 -27.61 -28.52
CA LEU A 573 7.82 -28.56 -29.54
C LEU A 573 8.45 -28.30 -30.92
N LEU A 574 8.84 -27.05 -31.18
CA LEU A 574 9.52 -26.70 -32.42
C LEU A 574 11.01 -27.08 -32.34
N LYS A 575 11.51 -27.83 -33.30
CA LYS A 575 12.89 -28.32 -33.36
C LYS A 575 13.95 -27.22 -33.14
N LYS A 576 13.73 -26.03 -33.70
CA LYS A 576 14.64 -24.88 -33.53
C LYS A 576 14.81 -24.40 -32.08
N TYR A 577 13.84 -24.68 -31.21
CA TYR A 577 13.87 -24.31 -29.79
C TYR A 577 14.06 -25.50 -28.83
N GLU A 578 14.19 -26.72 -29.36
CA GLU A 578 14.28 -27.94 -28.53
C GLU A 578 15.45 -27.90 -27.54
N HIS A 579 16.56 -27.27 -27.94
CA HIS A 579 17.74 -27.05 -27.11
C HIS A 579 17.48 -26.17 -25.88
N THR A 580 16.33 -25.48 -25.81
CA THR A 580 15.94 -24.63 -24.67
C THR A 580 15.00 -25.33 -23.70
N ASN A 581 14.72 -26.63 -23.86
CA ASN A 581 13.98 -27.42 -22.87
C ASN A 581 14.73 -27.44 -21.55
N VAL A 582 14.00 -27.48 -20.44
CA VAL A 582 14.54 -27.58 -19.09
C VAL A 582 14.04 -28.91 -18.49
N ALA A 583 14.98 -29.74 -18.08
CA ALA A 583 14.73 -31.06 -17.50
C ALA A 583 14.00 -31.00 -16.14
#